data_6849413086c920331952ed34f43dbfce
#
_entry.id   6849413086c920331952ed34f43dbfce
#
_cell.length_a   1.000
_cell.length_b   1.000
_cell.length_c   1.000
_cell.angle_alpha   90.00
_cell.angle_beta   90.00
_cell.angle_gamma   90.00
#
_symmetry.space_group_name_H-M   'P 1'
#
loop_
_entity.id
_entity.type
_entity.pdbx_description
1 polymer ?
#
loop_
_entity_poly.entity_id
_entity_poly.type
_entity_poly.pdbx_seq_one_letter_code
_entity_poly.pdbx_strand_id
1 'polypeptide(L)'
;MSLARLLNVIILILFAIGAILLLMLEITTVRQSILDQMSANLETAITALGLVLQGTLLNDDKVLAETIVNAMFDGGFVSSVTLLDPDGQLLFQKVFHTAQQNIPVWLPTVVHMPPVKVEQELTDGWRILGTLTLEGHEGYAYQHLWNAISRTGLALLAGLLVFTLVITWVCNRLLRPLEQVSLQLVQIRKRQFSGTLPTPWLRELQEVVASINQLVSERKRDLLQQRLKITQLGKHDSLRAHQKLTGLTDIANGMYMQHFFSTQGHIRLYSR
;
A
#
# COMPACT_ATOMS: atom_id res chain seq x y z
N MET A 1 11.45 -3.35 15.85
CA MET A 1 10.74 -3.51 14.54
C MET A 1 11.70 -3.10 13.45
N SER A 2 11.83 -3.87 12.36
CA SER A 2 12.68 -3.45 11.24
C SER A 2 12.01 -2.27 10.52
N LEU A 3 12.80 -1.30 10.07
CA LEU A 3 12.36 -0.11 9.32
C LEU A 3 11.41 -0.49 8.16
N ALA A 4 11.72 -1.62 7.51
CA ALA A 4 10.90 -2.20 6.45
C ALA A 4 9.47 -2.55 6.88
N ARG A 5 9.30 -3.11 8.07
CA ARG A 5 7.97 -3.45 8.59
C ARG A 5 7.15 -2.20 8.91
N LEU A 6 7.79 -1.18 9.48
CA LEU A 6 7.13 0.08 9.79
C LEU A 6 6.69 0.80 8.52
N LEU A 7 7.54 0.84 7.49
CA LEU A 7 7.21 1.42 6.18
C LEU A 7 6.05 0.68 5.52
N ASN A 8 6.07 -0.66 5.52
CA ASN A 8 4.98 -1.48 4.97
C ASN A 8 3.64 -1.20 5.66
N VAL A 9 3.64 -1.09 6.99
CA VAL A 9 2.42 -0.81 7.76
C VAL A 9 1.86 0.57 7.42
N ILE A 10 2.72 1.60 7.31
CA ILE A 10 2.29 2.97 6.95
C ILE A 10 1.67 2.99 5.56
N ILE A 11 2.31 2.35 4.57
CA ILE A 11 1.81 2.29 3.20
C ILE A 11 0.48 1.52 3.13
N LEU A 12 0.34 0.43 3.88
CA LEU A 12 -0.89 -0.36 3.94
C LEU A 12 -2.04 0.44 4.56
N ILE A 13 -1.78 1.20 5.62
CA ILE A 13 -2.77 2.09 6.25
C ILE A 13 -3.20 3.17 5.25
N LEU A 14 -2.25 3.80 4.55
CA LEU A 14 -2.55 4.84 3.57
C LEU A 14 -3.41 4.29 2.43
N PHE A 15 -3.10 3.09 1.95
CA PHE A 15 -3.90 2.41 0.93
C PHE A 15 -5.32 2.06 1.44
N ALA A 16 -5.43 1.58 2.68
CA ALA A 16 -6.73 1.27 3.29
C ALA A 16 -7.61 2.52 3.43
N ILE A 17 -7.04 3.66 3.84
CA ILE A 17 -7.74 4.94 3.92
C ILE A 17 -8.23 5.36 2.52
N GLY A 18 -7.38 5.26 1.50
CA GLY A 18 -7.74 5.55 0.11
C GLY A 18 -8.87 4.64 -0.41
N ALA A 19 -8.83 3.35 -0.10
CA ALA A 19 -9.86 2.40 -0.48
C ALA A 19 -11.21 2.71 0.20
N ILE A 20 -11.21 3.09 1.48
CA ILE A 20 -12.42 3.50 2.20
C ILE A 20 -13.03 4.77 1.59
N LEU A 21 -12.18 5.76 1.26
CA LEU A 21 -12.61 6.99 0.59
C LEU A 21 -13.24 6.70 -0.78
N LEU A 22 -12.62 5.83 -1.58
CA LEU A 22 -13.15 5.41 -2.87
C LEU A 22 -14.50 4.69 -2.71
N LEU A 23 -14.64 3.78 -1.74
CA LEU A 23 -15.92 3.13 -1.46
C LEU A 23 -17.01 4.13 -1.06
N MET A 24 -16.71 5.11 -0.22
CA MET A 24 -17.68 6.15 0.13
C MET A 24 -18.13 6.96 -1.08
N LEU A 25 -17.20 7.35 -1.94
CA LEU A 25 -17.51 8.07 -3.17
C LEU A 25 -18.34 7.22 -4.13
N GLU A 26 -18.00 5.96 -4.28
CA GLU A 26 -18.75 4.98 -5.09
C GLU A 26 -20.19 4.83 -4.61
N ILE A 27 -20.39 4.63 -3.30
CA ILE A 27 -21.74 4.49 -2.72
C ILE A 27 -22.61 5.71 -3.05
N THR A 28 -22.09 6.92 -2.92
CA THR A 28 -22.84 8.15 -3.21
C THR A 28 -23.18 8.28 -4.70
N THR A 29 -22.23 8.00 -5.58
CA THR A 29 -22.40 8.08 -7.03
C THR A 29 -23.36 7.01 -7.54
N VAL A 30 -23.20 5.77 -7.10
CA VAL A 30 -24.06 4.65 -7.51
C VAL A 30 -25.48 4.85 -6.98
N ARG A 31 -25.64 5.31 -5.72
CA ARG A 31 -26.95 5.63 -5.16
C ARG A 31 -27.67 6.66 -6.02
N GLN A 32 -27.03 7.74 -6.40
CA GLN A 32 -27.63 8.79 -7.22
C GLN A 32 -27.99 8.26 -8.61
N SER A 33 -27.09 7.53 -9.25
CA SER A 33 -27.33 6.91 -10.55
C SER A 33 -28.51 5.93 -10.55
N ILE A 34 -28.69 5.16 -9.48
CA ILE A 34 -29.82 4.23 -9.32
C ILE A 34 -31.15 5.01 -9.19
N LEU A 35 -31.17 6.08 -8.38
CA LEU A 35 -32.36 6.91 -8.20
C LEU A 35 -32.77 7.59 -9.51
N ASP A 36 -31.80 8.17 -10.24
CA ASP A 36 -32.04 8.83 -11.55
C ASP A 36 -32.55 7.83 -12.58
N GLN A 37 -31.94 6.64 -12.65
CA GLN A 37 -32.37 5.58 -13.57
C GLN A 37 -33.76 5.06 -13.23
N MET A 38 -34.07 4.93 -11.93
CA MET A 38 -35.37 4.48 -11.46
C MET A 38 -36.46 5.52 -11.77
N SER A 39 -36.17 6.82 -11.57
CA SER A 39 -37.06 7.91 -11.96
C SER A 39 -37.34 7.89 -13.46
N ALA A 40 -36.32 7.80 -14.30
CA ALA A 40 -36.47 7.75 -15.75
C ALA A 40 -37.26 6.51 -16.24
N ASN A 41 -37.04 5.35 -15.60
CA ASN A 41 -37.79 4.14 -15.91
C ASN A 41 -39.26 4.27 -15.52
N LEU A 42 -39.57 4.86 -14.35
CA LEU A 42 -40.92 5.09 -13.90
C LEU A 42 -41.65 6.14 -14.78
N GLU A 43 -40.94 7.24 -15.20
CA GLU A 43 -41.47 8.22 -16.13
C GLU A 43 -41.83 7.61 -17.49
N THR A 44 -40.99 6.72 -17.98
CA THR A 44 -41.26 6.00 -19.24
C THR A 44 -42.45 5.05 -19.06
N ALA A 45 -42.49 4.32 -17.94
CA ALA A 45 -43.55 3.37 -17.65
C ALA A 45 -44.90 4.07 -17.43
N ILE A 46 -44.94 5.19 -16.70
CA ILE A 46 -46.17 5.92 -16.45
C ILE A 46 -46.72 6.54 -17.72
N THR A 47 -45.85 7.04 -18.61
CA THR A 47 -46.27 7.58 -19.91
C THR A 47 -46.85 6.49 -20.80
N ALA A 48 -46.18 5.33 -20.88
CA ALA A 48 -46.67 4.21 -21.67
C ALA A 48 -48.02 3.67 -21.12
N LEU A 49 -48.10 3.50 -19.80
CA LEU A 49 -49.31 3.05 -19.14
C LEU A 49 -50.45 4.07 -19.28
N GLY A 50 -50.15 5.35 -19.14
CA GLY A 50 -51.10 6.45 -19.30
C GLY A 50 -51.77 6.44 -20.66
N LEU A 51 -51.01 6.26 -21.74
CA LEU A 51 -51.53 6.18 -23.11
C LEU A 51 -52.49 4.99 -23.28
N VAL A 52 -52.21 3.86 -22.70
CA VAL A 52 -53.06 2.67 -22.79
C VAL A 52 -54.32 2.80 -21.91
N LEU A 53 -54.16 3.32 -20.71
CA LEU A 53 -55.26 3.51 -19.76
C LEU A 53 -56.23 4.60 -20.21
N GLN A 54 -55.79 5.63 -20.93
CA GLN A 54 -56.63 6.69 -21.47
C GLN A 54 -57.77 6.09 -22.32
N GLY A 55 -57.46 5.15 -23.21
CA GLY A 55 -58.43 4.48 -24.04
C GLY A 55 -59.42 3.61 -23.26
N THR A 56 -59.01 2.97 -22.19
CA THR A 56 -59.82 2.11 -21.33
C THR A 56 -60.75 2.91 -20.41
N LEU A 57 -60.23 4.02 -19.86
CA LEU A 57 -61.02 4.90 -18.98
C LEU A 57 -62.17 5.62 -19.74
N LEU A 58 -61.93 5.96 -21.01
CA LEU A 58 -62.98 6.53 -21.86
C LEU A 58 -64.17 5.57 -22.05
N ASN A 59 -63.95 4.25 -21.97
CA ASN A 59 -64.97 3.22 -22.10
C ASN A 59 -65.49 2.72 -20.75
N ASP A 60 -65.05 3.29 -19.62
CA ASP A 60 -65.42 2.91 -18.24
C ASP A 60 -65.13 1.41 -17.92
N ASP A 61 -64.14 0.81 -18.62
CA ASP A 61 -63.77 -0.59 -18.47
C ASP A 61 -62.63 -0.76 -17.43
N LYS A 62 -63.03 -0.78 -16.15
CA LYS A 62 -62.11 -0.92 -15.02
C LYS A 62 -61.38 -2.28 -14.98
N VAL A 63 -62.06 -3.35 -15.45
CA VAL A 63 -61.50 -4.71 -15.45
C VAL A 63 -60.36 -4.83 -16.47
N LEU A 64 -60.53 -4.21 -17.64
CA LEU A 64 -59.49 -4.18 -18.65
C LEU A 64 -58.31 -3.34 -18.17
N ALA A 65 -58.55 -2.19 -17.53
CA ALA A 65 -57.50 -1.34 -16.95
C ALA A 65 -56.64 -2.12 -15.93
N GLU A 66 -57.27 -2.86 -15.02
CA GLU A 66 -56.57 -3.70 -14.04
C GLU A 66 -55.76 -4.83 -14.72
N THR A 67 -56.28 -5.45 -15.75
CA THR A 67 -55.61 -6.51 -16.52
C THR A 67 -54.36 -5.97 -17.21
N ILE A 68 -54.43 -4.79 -17.80
CA ILE A 68 -53.30 -4.12 -18.46
C ILE A 68 -52.21 -3.82 -17.45
N VAL A 69 -52.56 -3.22 -16.31
CA VAL A 69 -51.56 -2.92 -15.23
C VAL A 69 -50.89 -4.20 -14.76
N ASN A 70 -51.65 -5.28 -14.54
CA ASN A 70 -51.08 -6.56 -14.14
C ASN A 70 -50.09 -7.12 -15.20
N ALA A 71 -50.46 -7.00 -16.48
CA ALA A 71 -49.60 -7.48 -17.57
C ALA A 71 -48.33 -6.66 -17.78
N MET A 72 -48.38 -5.35 -17.54
CA MET A 72 -47.21 -4.46 -17.72
C MET A 72 -46.20 -4.56 -16.57
N PHE A 73 -46.61 -4.84 -15.35
CA PHE A 73 -45.76 -4.75 -14.16
C PHE A 73 -45.50 -6.09 -13.44
N ASP A 74 -45.49 -7.18 -14.16
CA ASP A 74 -45.11 -8.50 -13.63
C ASP A 74 -43.58 -8.59 -13.29
N GLY A 75 -42.86 -7.51 -13.37
CA GLY A 75 -41.40 -7.53 -13.41
C GLY A 75 -40.61 -6.75 -12.36
N GLY A 76 -41.11 -6.43 -11.18
CA GLY A 76 -40.27 -6.22 -10.00
C GLY A 76 -39.63 -4.84 -9.75
N PHE A 77 -39.73 -3.83 -10.64
CA PHE A 77 -39.21 -2.49 -10.36
C PHE A 77 -40.28 -1.50 -9.84
N VAL A 78 -41.58 -1.81 -10.03
CA VAL A 78 -42.71 -1.05 -9.49
C VAL A 78 -43.25 -1.73 -8.24
N SER A 79 -43.44 -0.98 -7.16
CA SER A 79 -44.01 -1.44 -5.90
C SER A 79 -45.52 -1.25 -5.85
N SER A 80 -46.00 -0.11 -6.35
CA SER A 80 -47.42 0.17 -6.39
C SER A 80 -47.86 1.00 -7.60
N VAL A 81 -49.05 0.75 -8.07
CA VAL A 81 -49.75 1.55 -9.06
C VAL A 81 -51.05 2.01 -8.44
N THR A 82 -51.27 3.31 -8.43
CA THR A 82 -52.48 3.93 -7.89
C THR A 82 -53.11 4.83 -8.95
N LEU A 83 -54.40 4.63 -9.19
CA LEU A 83 -55.19 5.47 -10.08
C LEU A 83 -56.28 6.16 -9.26
N LEU A 84 -56.28 7.48 -9.31
CA LEU A 84 -57.25 8.36 -8.68
C LEU A 84 -58.16 8.96 -9.75
N ASP A 85 -59.46 9.14 -9.41
CA ASP A 85 -60.41 9.88 -10.20
C ASP A 85 -60.15 11.39 -10.14
N PRO A 86 -60.69 12.25 -11.02
CA PRO A 86 -60.55 13.72 -10.94
C PRO A 86 -60.98 14.31 -9.59
N ASP A 87 -61.92 13.68 -8.91
CA ASP A 87 -62.37 14.05 -7.55
C ASP A 87 -61.47 13.54 -6.44
N GLY A 88 -60.31 12.91 -6.77
CA GLY A 88 -59.36 12.36 -5.81
C GLY A 88 -59.79 11.04 -5.15
N GLN A 89 -60.86 10.40 -5.65
CA GLN A 89 -61.30 9.11 -5.16
C GLN A 89 -60.46 7.99 -5.77
N LEU A 90 -60.16 6.96 -4.97
CA LEU A 90 -59.37 5.83 -5.41
C LEU A 90 -60.20 4.97 -6.39
N LEU A 91 -59.80 4.91 -7.66
CA LEU A 91 -60.38 4.02 -8.64
C LEU A 91 -59.83 2.61 -8.50
N PHE A 92 -58.51 2.48 -8.45
CA PHE A 92 -57.88 1.21 -8.10
C PHE A 92 -56.46 1.44 -7.54
N GLN A 93 -55.98 0.50 -6.75
CA GLN A 93 -54.64 0.40 -6.24
C GLN A 93 -54.15 -1.04 -6.32
N LYS A 94 -52.97 -1.21 -6.88
CA LYS A 94 -52.31 -2.50 -6.95
C LYS A 94 -50.93 -2.39 -6.30
N VAL A 95 -50.65 -3.28 -5.36
CA VAL A 95 -49.34 -3.41 -4.70
C VAL A 95 -48.70 -4.71 -5.17
N PHE A 96 -47.51 -4.61 -5.66
CA PHE A 96 -46.69 -5.72 -6.12
C PHE A 96 -45.70 -6.11 -5.03
N HIS A 97 -45.76 -7.36 -4.56
CA HIS A 97 -44.85 -7.88 -3.55
C HIS A 97 -43.73 -8.63 -4.26
N THR A 98 -42.56 -8.04 -4.30
CA THR A 98 -41.36 -8.73 -4.78
C THR A 98 -40.62 -9.31 -3.59
N ALA A 99 -40.29 -10.62 -3.64
CA ALA A 99 -39.53 -11.26 -2.58
C ALA A 99 -38.16 -10.56 -2.45
N GLN A 100 -37.86 -10.04 -1.25
CA GLN A 100 -36.58 -9.46 -0.92
C GLN A 100 -35.50 -10.55 -1.02
N GLN A 101 -34.67 -10.48 -2.04
CA GLN A 101 -33.58 -11.44 -2.25
C GLN A 101 -32.26 -10.84 -1.75
N ASN A 102 -31.65 -11.52 -0.76
CA ASN A 102 -30.23 -11.41 -0.38
C ASN A 102 -29.66 -10.00 -0.09
N ILE A 103 -30.43 -9.13 0.52
CA ILE A 103 -29.95 -7.82 0.97
C ILE A 103 -29.50 -7.93 2.43
N PRO A 104 -28.26 -7.54 2.80
CA PRO A 104 -27.84 -7.50 4.19
C PRO A 104 -28.69 -6.52 5.00
N VAL A 105 -29.15 -6.96 6.18
CA VAL A 105 -30.07 -6.18 7.05
C VAL A 105 -29.51 -4.81 7.46
N TRP A 106 -28.16 -4.67 7.50
CA TRP A 106 -27.51 -3.41 7.86
C TRP A 106 -27.52 -2.37 6.72
N LEU A 107 -27.69 -2.78 5.46
CA LEU A 107 -27.60 -1.87 4.32
C LEU A 107 -28.69 -0.78 4.33
N PRO A 108 -29.97 -1.07 4.56
CA PRO A 108 -31.02 -0.04 4.65
C PRO A 108 -30.86 0.88 5.86
N THR A 109 -30.17 0.42 6.93
CA THR A 109 -29.92 1.27 8.11
C THR A 109 -28.80 2.29 7.89
N VAL A 110 -27.81 1.95 7.05
CA VAL A 110 -26.66 2.84 6.77
C VAL A 110 -26.94 3.75 5.58
N VAL A 111 -27.58 3.20 4.53
CA VAL A 111 -27.88 3.94 3.30
C VAL A 111 -29.38 4.07 3.16
N HIS A 112 -29.89 5.27 3.43
CA HIS A 112 -31.31 5.54 3.26
C HIS A 112 -31.63 5.89 1.81
N MET A 113 -32.54 5.13 1.17
CA MET A 113 -33.05 5.43 -0.16
C MET A 113 -34.47 5.99 -0.03
N PRO A 114 -34.72 7.21 -0.56
CA PRO A 114 -36.08 7.74 -0.59
C PRO A 114 -36.90 6.95 -1.62
N PRO A 115 -38.22 6.73 -1.35
CA PRO A 115 -39.12 6.12 -2.33
C PRO A 115 -39.23 7.06 -3.57
N VAL A 116 -39.04 6.51 -4.74
CA VAL A 116 -39.22 7.25 -6.00
C VAL A 116 -40.68 7.11 -6.43
N LYS A 117 -41.38 8.26 -6.52
CA LYS A 117 -42.77 8.35 -6.97
C LYS A 117 -42.86 9.23 -8.18
N VAL A 118 -43.64 8.84 -9.15
CA VAL A 118 -43.91 9.61 -10.35
C VAL A 118 -45.41 9.69 -10.54
N GLU A 119 -45.91 10.87 -10.83
CA GLU A 119 -47.33 11.16 -11.00
C GLU A 119 -47.59 11.73 -12.39
N GLN A 120 -48.67 11.30 -13.01
CA GLN A 120 -49.06 11.81 -14.33
C GLN A 120 -50.60 11.97 -14.37
N GLU A 121 -51.05 13.14 -14.80
CA GLU A 121 -52.43 13.39 -15.07
C GLU A 121 -52.82 12.77 -16.42
N LEU A 122 -53.92 11.99 -16.41
CA LEU A 122 -54.52 11.41 -17.60
C LEU A 122 -55.61 12.36 -18.10
N THR A 123 -55.48 12.85 -19.35
CA THR A 123 -56.41 13.85 -19.94
C THR A 123 -56.90 13.37 -21.29
N ASP A 124 -58.17 13.67 -21.60
CA ASP A 124 -58.78 13.47 -22.93
C ASP A 124 -58.74 14.80 -23.71
N GLY A 125 -57.65 15.54 -23.64
CA GLY A 125 -57.46 16.85 -24.25
C GLY A 125 -58.27 17.98 -23.59
N TRP A 126 -59.45 17.75 -23.11
CA TRP A 126 -60.36 18.75 -22.49
C TRP A 126 -60.76 18.43 -21.06
N ARG A 127 -60.67 17.16 -20.66
CA ARG A 127 -61.08 16.70 -19.33
C ARG A 127 -59.93 15.93 -18.67
N ILE A 128 -59.74 16.13 -17.40
CA ILE A 128 -58.90 15.29 -16.58
C ILE A 128 -59.70 14.02 -16.32
N LEU A 129 -59.14 12.86 -16.70
CA LEU A 129 -59.72 11.54 -16.50
C LEU A 129 -59.32 10.95 -15.17
N GLY A 130 -58.20 11.40 -14.62
CA GLY A 130 -57.68 10.94 -13.34
C GLY A 130 -56.18 11.19 -13.21
N THR A 131 -55.64 10.81 -12.05
CA THR A 131 -54.21 10.91 -11.75
C THR A 131 -53.66 9.51 -11.53
N LEU A 132 -52.65 9.16 -12.31
CA LEU A 132 -51.90 7.91 -12.21
C LEU A 132 -50.62 8.16 -11.41
N THR A 133 -50.39 7.34 -10.38
CA THR A 133 -49.16 7.38 -9.56
C THR A 133 -48.47 6.03 -9.62
N LEU A 134 -47.19 6.03 -9.95
CA LEU A 134 -46.31 4.87 -9.87
C LEU A 134 -45.29 5.05 -8.76
N GLU A 135 -45.09 4.03 -7.96
CA GLU A 135 -44.09 4.00 -6.92
C GLU A 135 -43.07 2.90 -7.20
N GLY A 136 -41.79 3.24 -7.12
CA GLY A 136 -40.68 2.32 -7.36
C GLY A 136 -40.42 1.41 -6.15
N HIS A 137 -39.94 0.21 -6.44
CA HIS A 137 -39.64 -0.79 -5.42
C HIS A 137 -38.29 -0.55 -4.78
N GLU A 138 -38.24 -0.18 -3.49
CA GLU A 138 -37.00 0.09 -2.74
C GLU A 138 -36.06 -1.12 -2.73
N GLY A 139 -36.59 -2.33 -2.62
CA GLY A 139 -35.78 -3.56 -2.60
C GLY A 139 -34.95 -3.78 -3.86
N TYR A 140 -35.51 -3.38 -5.04
CA TYR A 140 -34.79 -3.41 -6.30
C TYR A 140 -33.56 -2.45 -6.26
N ALA A 141 -33.73 -1.25 -5.74
CA ALA A 141 -32.69 -0.25 -5.61
C ALA A 141 -31.56 -0.73 -4.66
N TYR A 142 -31.92 -1.29 -3.51
CA TYR A 142 -30.95 -1.86 -2.56
C TYR A 142 -30.20 -3.06 -3.14
N GLN A 143 -30.85 -3.91 -3.91
CA GLN A 143 -30.19 -5.06 -4.55
C GLN A 143 -29.15 -4.62 -5.57
N HIS A 144 -29.48 -3.63 -6.42
CA HIS A 144 -28.52 -3.05 -7.36
C HIS A 144 -27.35 -2.39 -6.66
N LEU A 145 -27.61 -1.63 -5.59
CA LEU A 145 -26.57 -1.01 -4.77
C LEU A 145 -25.66 -2.08 -4.13
N TRP A 146 -26.24 -3.14 -3.56
CA TRP A 146 -25.46 -4.21 -2.96
C TRP A 146 -24.57 -4.93 -3.98
N ASN A 147 -25.09 -5.20 -5.16
CA ASN A 147 -24.32 -5.82 -6.24
C ASN A 147 -23.15 -4.92 -6.70
N ALA A 148 -23.35 -3.61 -6.77
CA ALA A 148 -22.29 -2.66 -7.09
C ALA A 148 -21.22 -2.63 -5.98
N ILE A 149 -21.63 -2.42 -4.72
CA ILE A 149 -20.73 -2.37 -3.56
C ILE A 149 -19.95 -3.68 -3.42
N SER A 150 -20.59 -4.83 -3.54
CA SER A 150 -19.93 -6.13 -3.39
C SER A 150 -18.90 -6.38 -4.49
N ARG A 151 -19.20 -5.99 -5.72
CA ARG A 151 -18.30 -6.12 -6.87
C ARG A 151 -17.09 -5.20 -6.72
N THR A 152 -17.30 -3.93 -6.39
CA THR A 152 -16.24 -2.95 -6.17
C THR A 152 -15.43 -3.30 -4.92
N GLY A 153 -16.08 -3.72 -3.83
CA GLY A 153 -15.42 -4.16 -2.61
C GLY A 153 -14.52 -5.37 -2.83
N LEU A 154 -14.97 -6.36 -3.60
CA LEU A 154 -14.16 -7.52 -3.95
C LEU A 154 -12.93 -7.12 -4.80
N ALA A 155 -13.12 -6.21 -5.76
CA ALA A 155 -12.02 -5.69 -6.58
C ALA A 155 -10.98 -4.94 -5.73
N LEU A 156 -11.42 -4.10 -4.78
CA LEU A 156 -10.53 -3.39 -3.85
C LEU A 156 -9.79 -4.35 -2.92
N LEU A 157 -10.45 -5.40 -2.41
CA LEU A 157 -9.79 -6.43 -1.60
C LEU A 157 -8.73 -7.19 -2.39
N ALA A 158 -9.04 -7.59 -3.61
CA ALA A 158 -8.07 -8.23 -4.50
C ALA A 158 -6.89 -7.29 -4.81
N GLY A 159 -7.17 -6.02 -5.09
CA GLY A 159 -6.15 -4.98 -5.30
C GLY A 159 -5.25 -4.79 -4.07
N LEU A 160 -5.82 -4.74 -2.87
CA LEU A 160 -5.08 -4.64 -1.61
C LEU A 160 -4.14 -5.83 -1.41
N LEU A 161 -4.62 -7.05 -1.72
CA LEU A 161 -3.82 -8.26 -1.59
C LEU A 161 -2.64 -8.26 -2.56
N VAL A 162 -2.89 -7.96 -3.84
CA VAL A 162 -1.84 -7.86 -4.85
C VAL A 162 -0.85 -6.74 -4.49
N PHE A 163 -1.34 -5.58 -4.08
CA PHE A 163 -0.50 -4.46 -3.66
C PHE A 163 0.40 -4.82 -2.47
N THR A 164 -0.15 -5.50 -1.46
CA THR A 164 0.61 -5.96 -0.29
C THR A 164 1.70 -6.95 -0.67
N LEU A 165 1.41 -7.89 -1.58
CA LEU A 165 2.41 -8.83 -2.10
C LEU A 165 3.52 -8.11 -2.85
N VAL A 166 3.18 -7.19 -3.75
CA VAL A 166 4.15 -6.43 -4.55
C VAL A 166 5.03 -5.57 -3.64
N ILE A 167 4.46 -4.80 -2.72
CA ILE A 167 5.23 -3.92 -1.84
C ILE A 167 6.15 -4.72 -0.91
N THR A 168 5.67 -5.85 -0.40
CA THR A 168 6.50 -6.75 0.43
C THR A 168 7.65 -7.36 -0.36
N TRP A 169 7.40 -7.77 -1.60
CA TRP A 169 8.43 -8.26 -2.50
C TRP A 169 9.48 -7.20 -2.82
N VAL A 170 9.04 -5.99 -3.17
CA VAL A 170 9.91 -4.83 -3.47
C VAL A 170 10.74 -4.45 -2.24
N CYS A 171 10.11 -4.30 -1.07
CA CYS A 171 10.83 -3.98 0.17
C CYS A 171 11.86 -5.05 0.54
N ASN A 172 11.51 -6.32 0.44
CA ASN A 172 12.45 -7.39 0.70
C ASN A 172 13.61 -7.40 -0.30
N ARG A 173 13.35 -7.09 -1.57
CA ARG A 173 14.36 -7.06 -2.62
C ARG A 173 15.31 -5.87 -2.45
N LEU A 174 14.79 -4.69 -2.07
CA LEU A 174 15.57 -3.45 -1.94
C LEU A 174 16.32 -3.35 -0.61
N LEU A 175 15.73 -3.85 0.49
CA LEU A 175 16.29 -3.67 1.83
C LEU A 175 17.25 -4.79 2.25
N ARG A 176 17.20 -5.98 1.63
CA ARG A 176 18.17 -7.06 1.89
C ARG A 176 19.63 -6.66 1.70
N PRO A 177 20.02 -5.95 0.61
CA PRO A 177 21.40 -5.50 0.46
C PRO A 177 21.85 -4.52 1.55
N LEU A 178 20.97 -3.65 2.04
CA LEU A 178 21.27 -2.69 3.11
C LEU A 178 21.53 -3.37 4.46
N GLU A 179 20.82 -4.44 4.76
CA GLU A 179 21.02 -5.22 5.98
C GLU A 179 22.38 -5.95 5.95
N GLN A 180 22.80 -6.45 4.79
CA GLN A 180 24.12 -7.05 4.60
C GLN A 180 25.25 -6.03 4.75
N VAL A 181 25.08 -4.82 4.23
CA VAL A 181 26.04 -3.71 4.41
C VAL A 181 26.19 -3.33 5.88
N SER A 182 25.08 -3.24 6.60
CA SER A 182 25.09 -2.94 8.04
C SER A 182 25.83 -4.01 8.86
N LEU A 183 25.61 -5.28 8.59
CA LEU A 183 26.28 -6.39 9.27
C LEU A 183 27.79 -6.42 8.97
N GLN A 184 28.19 -6.13 7.72
CA GLN A 184 29.60 -6.05 7.32
C GLN A 184 30.31 -4.85 7.96
N LEU A 185 29.66 -3.70 8.11
CA LEU A 185 30.22 -2.54 8.83
C LEU A 185 30.48 -2.86 10.31
N VAL A 186 29.61 -3.63 10.94
CA VAL A 186 29.83 -4.10 12.33
C VAL A 186 31.02 -5.07 12.41
N GLN A 187 31.26 -5.92 11.43
CA GLN A 187 32.39 -6.84 11.35
C GLN A 187 33.71 -6.09 11.10
N ILE A 188 33.70 -5.06 10.25
CA ILE A 188 34.84 -4.16 10.01
C ILE A 188 35.27 -3.49 11.32
N ARG A 189 34.34 -3.09 12.19
CA ARG A 189 34.64 -2.51 13.50
C ARG A 189 35.34 -3.49 14.45
N LYS A 190 35.13 -4.82 14.28
CA LYS A 190 35.74 -5.88 15.11
C LYS A 190 37.14 -6.36 14.63
N ARG A 191 37.88 -5.56 13.83
CA ARG A 191 39.24 -5.84 13.33
C ARG A 191 39.40 -6.93 12.28
N GLN A 192 38.36 -7.38 11.62
CA GLN A 192 38.51 -8.32 10.50
C GLN A 192 38.32 -7.56 9.17
N PHE A 193 39.37 -6.89 8.72
CA PHE A 193 39.43 -6.20 7.41
C PHE A 193 39.65 -7.22 6.28
N SER A 194 38.63 -7.91 5.84
CA SER A 194 38.73 -8.72 4.64
C SER A 194 37.38 -8.82 3.92
N GLY A 195 37.18 -7.90 2.98
CA GLY A 195 36.08 -8.02 2.05
C GLY A 195 35.69 -6.66 1.45
N THR A 196 35.70 -6.58 0.12
CA THR A 196 35.03 -5.53 -0.63
C THR A 196 33.54 -5.80 -0.65
N LEU A 197 32.73 -4.75 -0.44
CA LEU A 197 31.28 -4.84 -0.54
C LEU A 197 30.85 -5.15 -1.98
N PRO A 198 29.92 -6.09 -2.22
CA PRO A 198 29.42 -6.37 -3.55
C PRO A 198 28.65 -5.15 -4.09
N THR A 199 28.82 -4.85 -5.36
CA THR A 199 28.13 -3.73 -6.03
C THR A 199 26.64 -4.02 -6.14
N PRO A 200 25.76 -3.19 -5.55
CA PRO A 200 24.33 -3.33 -5.68
C PRO A 200 23.87 -2.95 -7.10
N TRP A 201 22.74 -3.46 -7.53
CA TRP A 201 22.18 -3.19 -8.87
C TRP A 201 21.53 -1.82 -9.02
N LEU A 202 21.22 -1.09 -7.91
CA LEU A 202 20.69 0.27 -7.93
C LEU A 202 21.85 1.29 -8.04
N ARG A 203 21.74 2.23 -8.99
CA ARG A 203 22.76 3.26 -9.25
C ARG A 203 23.02 4.13 -8.03
N GLU A 204 21.97 4.56 -7.32
CA GLU A 204 22.07 5.40 -6.12
C GLU A 204 22.84 4.72 -4.98
N LEU A 205 22.71 3.39 -4.86
CA LEU A 205 23.45 2.60 -3.89
C LEU A 205 24.88 2.29 -4.34
N GLN A 206 25.16 2.30 -5.64
CA GLN A 206 26.51 2.10 -6.17
C GLN A 206 27.47 3.21 -5.74
N GLU A 207 27.03 4.47 -5.77
CA GLU A 207 27.86 5.61 -5.31
C GLU A 207 28.18 5.50 -3.82
N VAL A 208 27.20 5.15 -2.99
CA VAL A 208 27.41 4.98 -1.55
C VAL A 208 28.38 3.81 -1.28
N VAL A 209 28.19 2.68 -1.93
CA VAL A 209 29.07 1.50 -1.78
C VAL A 209 30.47 1.77 -2.32
N ALA A 210 30.61 2.49 -3.43
CA ALA A 210 31.89 2.91 -3.96
C ALA A 210 32.64 3.83 -2.99
N SER A 211 31.97 4.82 -2.41
CA SER A 211 32.53 5.72 -1.41
C SER A 211 32.98 4.98 -0.15
N ILE A 212 32.19 4.02 0.33
CA ILE A 212 32.55 3.16 1.47
C ILE A 212 33.77 2.29 1.14
N ASN A 213 33.79 1.66 -0.04
CA ASN A 213 34.92 0.83 -0.48
C ASN A 213 36.21 1.67 -0.61
N GLN A 214 36.13 2.92 -1.07
CA GLN A 214 37.23 3.83 -1.13
C GLN A 214 37.75 4.16 0.26
N LEU A 215 36.90 4.54 1.21
CA LEU A 215 37.28 4.80 2.60
C LEU A 215 37.93 3.60 3.27
N VAL A 216 37.42 2.39 3.03
CA VAL A 216 38.01 1.15 3.55
C VAL A 216 39.42 0.93 2.96
N SER A 217 39.60 1.18 1.67
CA SER A 217 40.88 1.02 0.99
C SER A 217 41.92 2.03 1.48
N GLU A 218 41.56 3.29 1.71
CA GLU A 218 42.41 4.35 2.27
C GLU A 218 42.84 4.00 3.69
N ARG A 219 41.93 3.58 4.55
CA ARG A 219 42.24 3.12 5.93
C ARG A 219 43.18 1.93 5.95
N LYS A 220 43.03 1.01 5.01
CA LYS A 220 43.91 -0.15 4.88
C LYS A 220 45.35 0.28 4.49
N ARG A 221 45.47 1.24 3.58
CA ARG A 221 46.77 1.81 3.18
C ARG A 221 47.44 2.51 4.35
N ASP A 222 46.73 3.32 5.11
CA ASP A 222 47.25 4.04 6.28
C ASP A 222 47.76 3.08 7.36
N LEU A 223 47.01 2.03 7.64
CA LEU A 223 47.42 1.00 8.61
C LEU A 223 48.66 0.22 8.16
N LEU A 224 48.78 -0.08 6.87
CA LEU A 224 49.97 -0.72 6.32
C LEU A 224 51.20 0.22 6.40
N GLN A 225 51.04 1.49 6.10
CA GLN A 225 52.12 2.48 6.24
C GLN A 225 52.56 2.66 7.70
N GLN A 226 51.63 2.70 8.64
CA GLN A 226 51.94 2.73 10.08
C GLN A 226 52.73 1.50 10.53
N ARG A 227 52.28 0.29 10.10
CA ARG A 227 53.03 -0.94 10.40
C ARG A 227 54.41 -0.96 9.81
N LEU A 228 54.61 -0.48 8.57
CA LEU A 228 55.91 -0.38 7.94
C LEU A 228 56.84 0.60 8.70
N LYS A 229 56.32 1.76 9.12
CA LYS A 229 57.06 2.71 9.95
C LYS A 229 57.49 2.13 11.28
N ILE A 230 56.60 1.42 11.99
CA ILE A 230 56.93 0.75 13.26
C ILE A 230 58.00 -0.32 13.05
N THR A 231 57.90 -1.13 11.99
CA THR A 231 58.88 -2.15 11.65
C THR A 231 60.24 -1.55 11.28
N GLN A 232 60.27 -0.43 10.57
CA GLN A 232 61.51 0.30 10.24
C GLN A 232 62.15 0.90 11.49
N LEU A 233 61.37 1.51 12.40
CA LEU A 233 61.87 2.04 13.67
C LEU A 233 62.45 0.93 14.56
N GLY A 234 61.76 -0.20 14.68
CA GLY A 234 62.21 -1.37 15.43
C GLY A 234 63.51 -1.97 14.86
N LYS A 235 63.69 -1.94 13.52
CA LYS A 235 64.92 -2.38 12.86
C LYS A 235 66.08 -1.41 13.09
N HIS A 236 65.82 -0.11 13.10
CA HIS A 236 66.81 0.92 13.42
C HIS A 236 67.26 0.88 14.88
N ASP A 237 66.35 0.62 15.82
CA ASP A 237 66.66 0.48 17.23
C ASP A 237 67.43 -0.81 17.52
N SER A 238 67.14 -1.92 16.86
CA SER A 238 67.92 -3.15 16.99
C SER A 238 69.32 -3.03 16.42
N LEU A 239 69.50 -2.29 15.30
CA LEU A 239 70.82 -2.00 14.75
C LEU A 239 71.65 -1.09 15.68
N ARG A 240 71.05 -0.05 16.27
CA ARG A 240 71.74 0.81 17.28
C ARG A 240 72.05 0.03 18.56
N ALA A 241 71.19 -0.86 18.99
CA ALA A 241 71.53 -1.72 20.14
C ALA A 241 72.71 -2.66 19.86
N HIS A 242 72.71 -3.24 18.64
CA HIS A 242 73.82 -4.10 18.20
C HIS A 242 75.18 -3.28 18.06
N GLN A 243 75.09 -2.06 17.52
CA GLN A 243 76.22 -1.19 17.40
C GLN A 243 76.81 -0.71 18.76
N LYS A 244 75.91 -0.47 19.73
CA LYS A 244 76.32 -0.20 21.14
C LYS A 244 76.94 -1.42 21.80
N LEU A 245 76.44 -2.62 21.60
CA LEU A 245 77.05 -3.84 22.11
C LEU A 245 78.45 -4.12 21.52
N THR A 246 78.55 -4.01 20.20
CA THR A 246 79.89 -4.16 19.56
C THR A 246 80.88 -3.10 20.02
N GLY A 247 80.48 -1.84 20.19
CA GLY A 247 81.34 -0.78 20.76
C GLY A 247 81.71 -1.08 22.21
N LEU A 248 80.90 -1.64 23.06
CA LEU A 248 81.20 -2.04 24.41
C LEU A 248 82.13 -3.27 24.45
N THR A 249 82.04 -4.23 23.56
CA THR A 249 82.94 -5.37 23.43
C THR A 249 84.30 -4.93 22.94
N ASP A 250 84.40 -3.97 22.03
CA ASP A 250 85.70 -3.39 21.57
C ASP A 250 86.42 -2.61 22.70
N ILE A 251 85.65 -1.85 23.50
CA ILE A 251 86.20 -1.15 24.67
C ILE A 251 86.67 -2.16 25.72
N ALA A 252 85.91 -3.21 26.00
CA ALA A 252 86.28 -4.28 26.94
C ALA A 252 87.53 -5.01 26.45
N ASN A 253 87.58 -5.39 25.19
CA ASN A 253 88.78 -6.02 24.60
C ASN A 253 90.01 -5.07 24.63
N GLY A 254 89.85 -3.77 24.36
CA GLY A 254 90.91 -2.77 24.51
C GLY A 254 91.45 -2.64 25.94
N MET A 255 90.55 -2.67 26.94
CA MET A 255 90.94 -2.67 28.36
C MET A 255 91.67 -3.98 28.79
N TYR A 256 91.20 -5.15 28.29
CA TYR A 256 91.88 -6.41 28.53
C TYR A 256 93.30 -6.41 27.93
N MET A 257 93.44 -5.89 26.72
CA MET A 257 94.80 -5.79 26.11
C MET A 257 95.69 -4.79 26.83
N GLN A 258 95.21 -3.65 27.29
CA GLN A 258 96.01 -2.73 28.11
C GLN A 258 96.45 -3.34 29.45
N HIS A 259 95.56 -4.06 30.12
CA HIS A 259 95.91 -4.75 31.36
C HIS A 259 96.93 -5.86 31.14
N PHE A 260 96.86 -6.61 30.03
CA PHE A 260 97.79 -7.66 29.67
C PHE A 260 99.22 -7.06 29.38
N PHE A 261 99.34 -5.99 28.64
CA PHE A 261 100.60 -5.30 28.38
C PHE A 261 101.18 -4.64 29.63
N SER A 262 100.37 -4.13 30.52
CA SER A 262 100.86 -3.56 31.81
C SER A 262 101.43 -4.65 32.75
N THR A 263 100.79 -5.83 32.75
CA THR A 263 101.23 -6.96 33.59
C THR A 263 102.51 -7.60 33.05
N GLN A 264 102.72 -7.71 31.75
CA GLN A 264 104.01 -8.20 31.15
C GLN A 264 105.15 -7.22 31.29
N GLY A 265 104.86 -5.94 31.32
CA GLY A 265 105.92 -4.89 31.56
C GLY A 265 106.55 -4.97 32.96
N HIS A 266 105.76 -5.42 33.98
CA HIS A 266 106.29 -5.58 35.34
C HIS A 266 107.13 -6.87 35.59
N ILE A 267 106.93 -7.91 34.76
CA ILE A 267 107.68 -9.16 34.87
C ILE A 267 109.12 -9.04 34.36
N ARG A 268 109.47 -8.05 33.45
CA ARG A 268 110.81 -7.87 32.91
C ARG A 268 111.73 -7.08 33.83
N LEU A 269 111.31 -6.50 34.94
CA LEU A 269 112.15 -5.70 35.85
C LEU A 269 112.62 -6.52 37.10
N TYR A 270 112.36 -7.80 37.24
CA TYR A 270 112.77 -8.66 38.36
C TYR A 270 113.68 -9.83 37.95
N SER A 271 114.35 -9.77 36.77
CA SER A 271 115.37 -10.73 36.40
C SER A 271 116.67 -9.98 35.99
N ARG A 272 117.33 -9.38 36.98
CA ARG A 272 118.79 -9.12 37.08
C ARG A 272 119.23 -9.10 38.47
#